data_f0ce1d91a0d274e9e6dff883b3772dcd
#
_entry.id   f0ce1d91a0d274e9e6dff883b3772dcd
#
_cell.length_a   1.000
_cell.length_b   1.000
_cell.length_c   1.000
_cell.angle_alpha   90.00
_cell.angle_beta   90.00
_cell.angle_gamma   90.00
#
_symmetry.space_group_name_H-M   'P 1'
#
loop_
_entity.id
_entity.type
_entity.pdbx_description
1 polymer ?
#
loop_
_entity_poly.entity_id
_entity_poly.type
_entity_poly.pdbx_seq_one_letter_code
_entity_poly.pdbx_strand_id
1 'polypeptide(L)'
;MESSRKEFIGYVHQALVDVEDRNLVEALLTGFENHPDKLDGYCLTYQRMTSRKWSEDSLCTFFCGWRSPDGAAHAVSSIIVRLLQESEDLPGDDNKLKLLEAARHCGEIIVEDVGLGEMHGHPHHSKLYHRMASAICGSDNWRLQDKYLNPITKEFSTWVGEKRPLAPNLVEALEMMALTELFNTTPASTT
;
A
#
# COMPACT_ATOMS: atom_id res chain seq x y z
N MET A 1 -10.37 -19.51 7.42
CA MET A 1 -9.50 -18.50 8.03
C MET A 1 -8.07 -18.97 8.22
N GLU A 2 -7.79 -20.07 8.90
CA GLU A 2 -6.41 -20.56 9.06
C GLU A 2 -5.71 -20.85 7.71
N SER A 3 -6.41 -21.40 6.73
CA SER A 3 -5.89 -21.63 5.37
C SER A 3 -5.51 -20.32 4.69
N SER A 4 -6.37 -19.31 4.77
CA SER A 4 -6.13 -17.99 4.13
C SER A 4 -4.98 -17.22 4.78
N ARG A 5 -4.79 -17.36 6.10
CA ARG A 5 -3.61 -16.82 6.79
C ARG A 5 -2.32 -17.47 6.33
N LYS A 6 -2.31 -18.82 6.25
CA LYS A 6 -1.13 -19.55 5.76
C LYS A 6 -0.77 -19.16 4.33
N GLU A 7 -1.77 -18.99 3.51
CA GLU A 7 -1.60 -18.51 2.14
C GLU A 7 -1.00 -17.10 2.11
N PHE A 8 -1.57 -16.15 2.86
CA PHE A 8 -1.04 -14.79 2.99
C PHE A 8 0.42 -14.79 3.45
N ILE A 9 0.72 -15.48 4.56
CA ILE A 9 2.09 -15.58 5.08
C ILE A 9 3.03 -16.23 4.05
N GLY A 10 2.55 -17.23 3.29
CA GLY A 10 3.31 -17.83 2.19
C GLY A 10 3.70 -16.81 1.11
N TYR A 11 2.81 -15.90 0.74
CA TYR A 11 3.12 -14.83 -0.20
C TYR A 11 4.12 -13.82 0.37
N VAL A 12 3.96 -13.42 1.63
CA VAL A 12 4.94 -12.55 2.30
C VAL A 12 6.32 -13.19 2.30
N HIS A 13 6.41 -14.49 2.62
CA HIS A 13 7.67 -15.23 2.53
C HIS A 13 8.27 -15.18 1.12
N GLN A 14 7.44 -15.38 0.10
CA GLN A 14 7.90 -15.35 -1.29
C GLN A 14 8.37 -13.94 -1.69
N ALA A 15 7.65 -12.89 -1.29
CA ALA A 15 8.03 -11.51 -1.56
C ALA A 15 9.35 -11.10 -0.85
N LEU A 16 9.66 -11.75 0.27
CA LEU A 16 10.87 -11.47 1.07
C LEU A 16 12.03 -12.42 0.78
N VAL A 17 11.93 -13.31 -0.22
CA VAL A 17 12.93 -14.35 -0.47
C VAL A 17 14.32 -13.78 -0.80
N ASP A 18 14.34 -12.67 -1.53
CA ASP A 18 15.57 -12.00 -1.99
C ASP A 18 16.08 -10.92 -1.02
N VAL A 19 15.39 -10.70 0.10
CA VAL A 19 15.83 -9.75 1.13
C VAL A 19 17.02 -10.34 1.89
N GLU A 20 18.19 -9.68 1.80
CA GLU A 20 19.44 -10.15 2.43
C GLU A 20 19.41 -10.05 3.96
N ASP A 21 18.77 -9.02 4.51
CA ASP A 21 18.67 -8.81 5.96
C ASP A 21 17.66 -9.78 6.57
N ARG A 22 18.19 -10.91 7.06
CA ARG A 22 17.37 -11.97 7.67
C ARG A 22 16.72 -11.55 9.00
N ASN A 23 17.31 -10.60 9.73
CA ASN A 23 16.70 -10.08 10.96
C ASN A 23 15.45 -9.25 10.63
N LEU A 24 15.50 -8.44 9.58
CA LEU A 24 14.33 -7.70 9.09
C LEU A 24 13.23 -8.65 8.63
N VAL A 25 13.56 -9.69 7.85
CA VAL A 25 12.61 -10.70 7.39
C VAL A 25 11.93 -11.39 8.57
N GLU A 26 12.71 -11.84 9.56
CA GLU A 26 12.20 -12.50 10.76
C GLU A 26 11.31 -11.57 11.59
N ALA A 27 11.70 -10.31 11.75
CA ALA A 27 10.91 -9.30 12.47
C ALA A 27 9.54 -9.05 11.80
N LEU A 28 9.51 -8.91 10.47
CA LEU A 28 8.28 -8.74 9.70
C LEU A 28 7.35 -9.95 9.83
N LEU A 29 7.88 -11.17 9.64
CA LEU A 29 7.09 -12.39 9.76
C LEU A 29 6.53 -12.61 11.17
N THR A 30 7.37 -12.38 12.19
CA THR A 30 6.96 -12.42 13.60
C THR A 30 5.87 -11.39 13.89
N GLY A 31 5.96 -10.19 13.30
CA GLY A 31 4.93 -9.17 13.39
C GLY A 31 3.58 -9.65 12.89
N PHE A 32 3.53 -10.33 11.74
CA PHE A 32 2.31 -10.92 11.21
C PHE A 32 1.78 -12.07 12.07
N GLU A 33 2.66 -12.94 12.56
CA GLU A 33 2.29 -14.07 13.42
C GLU A 33 1.72 -13.64 14.78
N ASN A 34 2.21 -12.53 15.33
CA ASN A 34 1.75 -11.97 16.59
C ASN A 34 0.39 -11.25 16.50
N HIS A 35 -0.10 -10.98 15.29
CA HIS A 35 -1.38 -10.30 15.04
C HIS A 35 -2.35 -11.10 14.18
N PRO A 36 -2.65 -12.37 14.55
CA PRO A 36 -3.49 -13.24 13.73
C PRO A 36 -4.92 -12.72 13.56
N ASP A 37 -5.44 -12.00 14.54
CA ASP A 37 -6.76 -11.35 14.49
C ASP A 37 -6.85 -10.26 13.41
N LYS A 38 -5.75 -9.53 13.19
CA LYS A 38 -5.67 -8.50 12.14
C LYS A 38 -5.64 -9.14 10.76
N LEU A 39 -4.82 -10.18 10.59
CA LEU A 39 -4.77 -10.95 9.34
C LEU A 39 -6.11 -11.64 9.03
N ASP A 40 -6.75 -12.22 10.02
CA ASP A 40 -8.08 -12.82 9.85
C ASP A 40 -9.12 -11.77 9.43
N GLY A 41 -9.07 -10.57 10.01
CA GLY A 41 -9.92 -9.45 9.62
C GLY A 41 -9.70 -9.04 8.16
N TYR A 42 -8.45 -8.96 7.74
CA TYR A 42 -8.06 -8.66 6.36
C TYR A 42 -8.58 -9.73 5.38
N CYS A 43 -8.22 -11.00 5.60
CA CYS A 43 -8.67 -12.11 4.76
C CYS A 43 -10.20 -12.22 4.70
N LEU A 44 -10.89 -12.03 5.83
CA LEU A 44 -12.35 -12.08 5.92
C LEU A 44 -13.01 -10.96 5.10
N THR A 45 -12.38 -9.78 5.03
CA THR A 45 -12.90 -8.67 4.23
C THR A 45 -12.98 -9.06 2.76
N TYR A 46 -11.91 -9.61 2.20
CA TYR A 46 -11.90 -10.07 0.80
C TYR A 46 -12.90 -11.19 0.54
N GLN A 47 -12.94 -12.21 1.40
CA GLN A 47 -13.92 -13.29 1.27
C GLN A 47 -15.36 -12.79 1.30
N ARG A 48 -15.67 -11.82 2.16
CA ARG A 48 -17.00 -11.22 2.25
C ARG A 48 -17.34 -10.37 1.03
N MET A 49 -16.37 -9.67 0.47
CA MET A 49 -16.61 -8.86 -0.72
C MET A 49 -17.07 -9.69 -1.92
N THR A 50 -16.57 -10.91 -2.06
CA THR A 50 -16.89 -11.81 -3.19
C THR A 50 -18.08 -12.74 -2.91
N SER A 51 -18.46 -12.94 -1.65
CA SER A 51 -19.41 -14.00 -1.26
C SER A 51 -20.88 -13.56 -1.19
N ARG A 52 -21.20 -12.28 -1.26
CA ARG A 52 -22.57 -11.76 -1.15
C ARG A 52 -22.80 -10.49 -1.95
N LYS A 53 -24.06 -10.18 -2.25
CA LYS A 53 -24.44 -8.87 -2.74
C LYS A 53 -24.35 -7.84 -1.61
N TRP A 54 -23.73 -6.73 -1.90
CA TRP A 54 -23.61 -5.59 -1.01
C TRP A 54 -24.63 -4.52 -1.38
N SER A 55 -25.11 -3.75 -0.40
CA SER A 55 -25.87 -2.55 -0.67
C SER A 55 -24.98 -1.47 -1.31
N GLU A 56 -25.58 -0.58 -2.09
CA GLU A 56 -24.87 0.57 -2.66
C GLU A 56 -24.14 1.37 -1.57
N ASP A 57 -24.78 1.65 -0.44
CA ASP A 57 -24.15 2.39 0.66
C ASP A 57 -22.92 1.66 1.24
N SER A 58 -22.95 0.34 1.34
CA SER A 58 -21.81 -0.44 1.82
C SER A 58 -20.64 -0.38 0.82
N LEU A 59 -20.95 -0.50 -0.48
CA LEU A 59 -19.95 -0.38 -1.54
C LEU A 59 -19.36 1.03 -1.58
N CYS A 60 -20.20 2.06 -1.51
CA CYS A 60 -19.76 3.45 -1.47
C CYS A 60 -18.86 3.73 -0.25
N THR A 61 -19.20 3.20 0.93
CA THR A 61 -18.37 3.32 2.13
C THR A 61 -17.01 2.66 1.94
N PHE A 62 -16.98 1.45 1.36
CA PHE A 62 -15.74 0.74 1.08
C PHE A 62 -14.87 1.52 0.10
N PHE A 63 -15.41 1.90 -1.06
CA PHE A 63 -14.63 2.57 -2.09
C PHE A 63 -14.24 4.01 -1.70
N CYS A 64 -15.07 4.72 -0.95
CA CYS A 64 -14.70 6.02 -0.40
C CYS A 64 -13.52 5.90 0.55
N GLY A 65 -13.55 4.88 1.40
CA GLY A 65 -12.47 4.60 2.33
C GLY A 65 -11.18 4.16 1.66
N TRP A 66 -11.26 3.27 0.70
CA TRP A 66 -10.10 2.80 -0.03
C TRP A 66 -9.41 3.89 -0.86
N ARG A 67 -10.17 4.87 -1.37
CA ARG A 67 -9.61 6.03 -2.09
C ARG A 67 -8.75 6.93 -1.20
N SER A 68 -8.99 6.91 0.08
CA SER A 68 -8.30 7.76 1.04
C SER A 68 -6.75 7.74 0.90
N PRO A 69 -6.09 6.64 0.43
CA PRO A 69 -4.67 6.63 0.13
C PRO A 69 -4.23 7.30 -1.18
N ASP A 70 -5.08 8.07 -1.87
CA ASP A 70 -4.67 8.81 -3.10
C ASP A 70 -3.40 9.69 -2.90
N GLY A 71 -2.95 9.88 -1.65
CA GLY A 71 -1.67 10.51 -1.30
C GLY A 71 -0.45 9.58 -1.34
N ALA A 72 -0.58 8.31 -1.77
CA ALA A 72 0.54 7.37 -1.76
C ALA A 72 1.73 7.85 -2.59
N ALA A 73 1.50 8.33 -3.82
CA ALA A 73 2.54 8.89 -4.68
C ALA A 73 3.26 10.09 -4.03
N HIS A 74 2.53 10.97 -3.33
CA HIS A 74 3.13 12.08 -2.60
C HIS A 74 4.03 11.57 -1.46
N ALA A 75 3.56 10.60 -0.70
CA ALA A 75 4.32 10.01 0.39
C ALA A 75 5.59 9.30 -0.12
N VAL A 76 5.50 8.54 -1.20
CA VAL A 76 6.67 7.89 -1.84
C VAL A 76 7.65 8.93 -2.38
N SER A 77 7.16 10.01 -3.00
CA SER A 77 8.02 11.11 -3.49
C SER A 77 8.85 11.75 -2.36
N SER A 78 8.26 11.92 -1.17
CA SER A 78 8.99 12.46 -0.01
C SER A 78 10.09 11.52 0.48
N ILE A 79 9.89 10.20 0.39
CA ILE A 79 10.91 9.20 0.72
C ILE A 79 12.05 9.27 -0.28
N ILE A 80 11.76 9.41 -1.58
CA ILE A 80 12.81 9.57 -2.61
C ILE A 80 13.68 10.78 -2.31
N VAL A 81 13.08 11.93 -1.99
CA VAL A 81 13.84 13.14 -1.65
C VAL A 81 14.76 12.89 -0.45
N ARG A 82 14.29 12.21 0.58
CA ARG A 82 15.10 11.86 1.76
C ARG A 82 16.23 10.91 1.41
N LEU A 83 15.99 9.86 0.60
CA LEU A 83 17.00 8.93 0.14
C LEU A 83 18.12 9.65 -0.63
N LEU A 84 17.75 10.58 -1.52
CA LEU A 84 18.72 11.37 -2.27
C LEU A 84 19.55 12.27 -1.35
N GLN A 85 18.92 12.96 -0.39
CA GLN A 85 19.62 13.79 0.58
C GLN A 85 20.60 12.98 1.44
N GLU A 86 20.15 11.87 2.02
CA GLU A 86 21.02 10.99 2.81
C GLU A 86 22.17 10.43 1.97
N SER A 87 21.96 10.16 0.67
CA SER A 87 23.01 9.70 -0.20
C SER A 87 24.12 10.72 -0.43
N GLU A 88 23.82 12.02 -0.36
CA GLU A 88 24.84 13.08 -0.50
C GLU A 88 25.78 13.13 0.70
N ASP A 89 25.25 12.84 1.91
CA ASP A 89 25.98 12.95 3.16
C ASP A 89 26.76 11.67 3.55
N LEU A 90 26.46 10.53 2.89
CA LEU A 90 27.13 9.27 3.21
C LEU A 90 28.55 9.19 2.68
N PRO A 91 29.52 8.76 3.50
CA PRO A 91 30.86 8.43 3.03
C PRO A 91 30.86 7.08 2.28
N GLY A 92 31.52 7.06 1.15
CA GLY A 92 31.77 5.85 0.36
C GLY A 92 30.72 5.59 -0.72
N ASP A 93 31.23 5.24 -1.90
CA ASP A 93 30.43 5.10 -3.12
C ASP A 93 29.41 3.94 -3.03
N ASP A 94 29.77 2.82 -2.40
CA ASP A 94 28.89 1.65 -2.30
C ASP A 94 27.60 1.94 -1.52
N ASN A 95 27.71 2.65 -0.38
CA ASN A 95 26.53 2.99 0.42
C ASN A 95 25.65 4.03 -0.30
N LYS A 96 26.30 4.99 -0.98
CA LYS A 96 25.62 5.96 -1.82
C LYS A 96 24.82 5.27 -2.92
N LEU A 97 25.42 4.32 -3.64
CA LEU A 97 24.75 3.56 -4.69
C LEU A 97 23.55 2.77 -4.18
N LYS A 98 23.61 2.19 -2.98
CA LYS A 98 22.46 1.48 -2.38
C LYS A 98 21.27 2.41 -2.12
N LEU A 99 21.51 3.63 -1.62
CA LEU A 99 20.41 4.59 -1.41
C LEU A 99 19.84 5.11 -2.74
N LEU A 100 20.68 5.33 -3.75
CA LEU A 100 20.21 5.70 -5.08
C LEU A 100 19.38 4.59 -5.73
N GLU A 101 19.77 3.34 -5.53
CA GLU A 101 19.01 2.18 -6.00
C GLU A 101 17.65 2.08 -5.28
N ALA A 102 17.59 2.29 -3.97
CA ALA A 102 16.35 2.36 -3.23
C ALA A 102 15.45 3.50 -3.73
N ALA A 103 16.02 4.68 -4.02
CA ALA A 103 15.29 5.81 -4.59
C ALA A 103 14.73 5.47 -5.99
N ARG A 104 15.49 4.73 -6.81
CA ARG A 104 15.05 4.25 -8.12
C ARG A 104 13.82 3.34 -7.99
N HIS A 105 13.85 2.35 -7.09
CA HIS A 105 12.71 1.46 -6.85
C HIS A 105 11.45 2.23 -6.37
N CYS A 106 11.63 3.19 -5.46
CA CYS A 106 10.54 4.08 -5.07
C CYS A 106 9.98 4.87 -6.28
N GLY A 107 10.86 5.27 -7.21
CA GLY A 107 10.46 5.96 -8.45
C GLY A 107 9.59 5.09 -9.36
N GLU A 108 9.83 3.80 -9.42
CA GLU A 108 9.01 2.84 -10.16
C GLU A 108 7.59 2.79 -9.63
N ILE A 109 7.40 2.77 -8.30
CA ILE A 109 6.08 2.84 -7.68
C ILE A 109 5.32 4.12 -8.08
N ILE A 110 6.01 5.27 -8.10
CA ILE A 110 5.37 6.51 -8.54
C ILE A 110 4.94 6.45 -10.01
N VAL A 111 5.78 5.88 -10.86
CA VAL A 111 5.45 5.72 -12.29
C VAL A 111 4.21 4.85 -12.48
N GLU A 112 4.06 3.78 -11.68
CA GLU A 112 2.85 2.96 -11.68
C GLU A 112 1.63 3.72 -11.18
N ASP A 113 1.75 4.47 -10.09
CA ASP A 113 0.65 5.20 -9.47
C ASP A 113 0.14 6.35 -10.33
N VAL A 114 1.05 7.18 -10.85
CA VAL A 114 0.68 8.34 -11.68
C VAL A 114 0.48 7.97 -13.14
N GLY A 115 0.96 6.80 -13.57
CA GLY A 115 0.93 6.32 -14.93
C GLY A 115 1.92 7.03 -15.85
N LEU A 116 2.26 6.37 -16.95
CA LEU A 116 3.10 6.95 -18.01
C LEU A 116 2.29 7.83 -18.98
N GLY A 117 1.02 8.07 -18.67
CA GLY A 117 0.08 8.78 -19.51
C GLY A 117 -0.63 7.89 -20.54
N GLU A 118 -1.71 8.40 -21.09
CA GLU A 118 -2.53 7.67 -22.08
C GLU A 118 -1.75 7.31 -23.35
N MET A 119 -0.71 8.07 -23.66
CA MET A 119 0.16 7.87 -24.83
C MET A 119 0.90 6.51 -24.78
N HIS A 120 1.12 5.96 -23.60
CA HIS A 120 1.77 4.66 -23.39
C HIS A 120 0.79 3.55 -22.98
N GLY A 121 -0.53 3.82 -23.02
CA GLY A 121 -1.55 2.84 -22.64
C GLY A 121 -1.62 2.53 -21.15
N HIS A 122 -0.92 3.27 -20.31
CA HIS A 122 -0.88 3.12 -18.85
C HIS A 122 -1.54 4.32 -18.16
N PRO A 123 -2.87 4.31 -17.99
CA PRO A 123 -3.55 5.37 -17.24
C PRO A 123 -3.14 5.29 -15.77
N HIS A 124 -3.05 6.44 -15.11
CA HIS A 124 -2.75 6.47 -13.67
C HIS A 124 -3.81 5.71 -12.84
N HIS A 125 -3.37 5.14 -11.72
CA HIS A 125 -4.20 4.28 -10.88
C HIS A 125 -5.50 4.93 -10.42
N SER A 126 -5.50 6.22 -10.05
CA SER A 126 -6.72 6.92 -9.64
C SER A 126 -7.79 6.89 -10.74
N LYS A 127 -7.43 7.00 -12.02
CA LYS A 127 -8.39 6.91 -13.14
C LYS A 127 -8.98 5.51 -13.26
N LEU A 128 -8.15 4.48 -13.13
CA LEU A 128 -8.60 3.08 -13.13
C LEU A 128 -9.50 2.80 -11.94
N TYR A 129 -9.08 3.25 -10.77
CA TYR A 129 -9.83 3.10 -9.53
C TYR A 129 -11.21 3.78 -9.64
N HIS A 130 -11.28 5.03 -10.12
CA HIS A 130 -12.54 5.75 -10.30
C HIS A 130 -13.50 5.01 -11.22
N ARG A 131 -13.00 4.51 -12.36
CA ARG A 131 -13.82 3.73 -13.30
C ARG A 131 -14.36 2.45 -12.67
N MET A 132 -13.51 1.71 -11.99
CA MET A 132 -13.87 0.48 -11.29
C MET A 132 -14.90 0.75 -10.18
N ALA A 133 -14.63 1.69 -9.29
CA ALA A 133 -15.51 2.02 -8.17
C ALA A 133 -16.88 2.49 -8.64
N SER A 134 -16.94 3.38 -9.63
CA SER A 134 -18.20 3.86 -10.19
C SER A 134 -18.98 2.75 -10.91
N ALA A 135 -18.31 1.84 -11.59
CA ALA A 135 -18.95 0.69 -12.23
C ALA A 135 -19.53 -0.29 -11.21
N ILE A 136 -18.82 -0.57 -10.12
CA ILE A 136 -19.27 -1.50 -9.07
C ILE A 136 -20.38 -0.87 -8.23
N CYS A 137 -20.28 0.42 -7.86
CA CYS A 137 -21.31 1.13 -7.10
C CYS A 137 -22.55 1.44 -7.95
N GLY A 138 -22.45 1.43 -9.28
CA GLY A 138 -23.49 1.89 -10.19
C GLY A 138 -23.70 3.42 -10.18
N SER A 139 -22.85 4.15 -9.46
CA SER A 139 -22.92 5.60 -9.31
C SER A 139 -21.58 6.19 -8.86
N ASP A 140 -21.47 7.52 -8.91
CA ASP A 140 -20.31 8.26 -8.37
C ASP A 140 -20.50 8.68 -6.90
N ASN A 141 -21.54 8.21 -6.23
CA ASN A 141 -21.87 8.57 -4.85
C ASN A 141 -20.75 8.22 -3.86
N TRP A 142 -19.95 7.18 -4.15
CA TRP A 142 -18.81 6.79 -3.33
C TRP A 142 -17.78 7.94 -3.13
N ARG A 143 -17.82 9.01 -3.94
CA ARG A 143 -16.95 10.18 -3.81
C ARG A 143 -17.39 11.16 -2.72
N LEU A 144 -18.58 10.98 -2.16
CA LEU A 144 -19.13 11.86 -1.12
C LEU A 144 -18.49 11.54 0.23
N GLN A 145 -17.34 12.15 0.50
CA GLN A 145 -16.55 11.89 1.71
C GLN A 145 -17.32 12.19 2.99
N ASP A 146 -18.07 13.28 3.03
CA ASP A 146 -18.88 13.66 4.20
C ASP A 146 -19.90 12.57 4.59
N LYS A 147 -20.34 11.76 3.62
CA LYS A 147 -21.31 10.70 3.85
C LYS A 147 -20.66 9.35 4.13
N TYR A 148 -19.59 9.01 3.42
CA TYR A 148 -19.09 7.64 3.36
C TYR A 148 -17.71 7.42 3.99
N LEU A 149 -16.94 8.50 4.23
CA LEU A 149 -15.64 8.38 4.86
C LEU A 149 -15.78 8.19 6.36
N ASN A 150 -15.49 6.99 6.86
CA ASN A 150 -15.55 6.72 8.29
C ASN A 150 -14.26 7.20 9.02
N PRO A 151 -14.33 7.42 10.37
CA PRO A 151 -13.18 7.93 11.14
C PRO A 151 -11.94 7.05 11.07
N ILE A 152 -12.09 5.73 11.07
CA ILE A 152 -10.96 4.78 11.03
C ILE A 152 -10.21 4.94 9.71
N THR A 153 -10.95 5.02 8.60
CA THR A 153 -10.36 5.20 7.27
C THR A 153 -9.68 6.56 7.15
N LYS A 154 -10.28 7.60 7.73
CA LYS A 154 -9.66 8.93 7.78
C LYS A 154 -8.34 8.91 8.57
N GLU A 155 -8.31 8.22 9.69
CA GLU A 155 -7.09 8.05 10.49
C GLU A 155 -6.01 7.29 9.72
N PHE A 156 -6.38 6.20 9.04
CA PHE A 156 -5.46 5.44 8.19
C PHE A 156 -4.91 6.30 7.03
N SER A 157 -5.75 7.10 6.38
CA SER A 157 -5.34 8.03 5.33
C SER A 157 -4.34 9.07 5.83
N THR A 158 -4.60 9.64 7.00
CA THR A 158 -3.67 10.57 7.67
C THR A 158 -2.35 9.88 7.98
N TRP A 159 -2.40 8.63 8.44
CA TRP A 159 -1.18 7.87 8.72
C TRP A 159 -0.36 7.63 7.44
N VAL A 160 -0.98 7.20 6.35
CA VAL A 160 -0.30 6.95 5.07
C VAL A 160 0.24 8.24 4.45
N GLY A 161 -0.58 9.29 4.39
CA GLY A 161 -0.26 10.52 3.67
C GLY A 161 0.61 11.51 4.44
N GLU A 162 0.53 11.52 5.76
CA GLU A 162 1.19 12.52 6.60
C GLU A 162 2.25 11.91 7.51
N LYS A 163 1.90 10.90 8.31
CA LYS A 163 2.82 10.39 9.34
C LYS A 163 3.97 9.58 8.73
N ARG A 164 3.70 8.78 7.73
CA ARG A 164 4.73 7.98 7.06
C ARG A 164 5.82 8.85 6.42
N PRO A 165 5.51 9.86 5.59
CA PRO A 165 6.54 10.72 5.01
C PRO A 165 7.29 11.55 6.05
N LEU A 166 6.65 11.87 7.19
CA LEU A 166 7.21 12.67 8.29
C LEU A 166 7.82 11.82 9.42
N ALA A 167 8.00 10.51 9.20
CA ALA A 167 8.64 9.65 10.18
C ALA A 167 10.02 10.21 10.61
N PRO A 168 10.40 10.08 11.89
CA PRO A 168 11.58 10.75 12.46
C PRO A 168 12.88 10.44 11.74
N ASN A 169 13.01 9.22 11.23
CA ASN A 169 14.16 8.77 10.45
C ASN A 169 13.74 8.04 9.18
N LEU A 170 14.67 7.91 8.26
CA LEU A 170 14.44 7.30 6.95
C LEU A 170 14.11 5.81 7.05
N VAL A 171 14.71 5.08 8.00
CA VAL A 171 14.47 3.64 8.18
C VAL A 171 13.00 3.41 8.55
N GLU A 172 12.47 4.14 9.52
CA GLU A 172 11.07 4.05 9.93
C GLU A 172 10.11 4.39 8.76
N ALA A 173 10.45 5.40 7.96
CA ALA A 173 9.66 5.76 6.78
C ALA A 173 9.62 4.63 5.74
N LEU A 174 10.77 3.98 5.51
CA LEU A 174 10.89 2.84 4.59
C LEU A 174 10.18 1.59 5.12
N GLU A 175 10.27 1.29 6.40
CA GLU A 175 9.54 0.20 7.05
C GLU A 175 8.01 0.39 6.89
N MET A 176 7.51 1.58 7.18
CA MET A 176 6.09 1.91 7.00
C MET A 176 5.65 1.78 5.53
N MET A 177 6.50 2.16 4.58
CA MET A 177 6.22 2.00 3.16
C MET A 177 6.20 0.53 2.78
N ALA A 178 7.21 -0.24 3.17
CA ALA A 178 7.29 -1.67 2.87
C ALA A 178 6.08 -2.45 3.42
N LEU A 179 5.63 -2.15 4.63
CA LEU A 179 4.41 -2.73 5.20
C LEU A 179 3.18 -2.39 4.36
N THR A 180 3.04 -1.15 3.89
CA THR A 180 1.92 -0.74 3.03
C THR A 180 1.93 -1.53 1.72
N GLU A 181 3.08 -1.66 1.07
CA GLU A 181 3.21 -2.37 -0.20
C GLU A 181 2.99 -3.89 -0.04
N LEU A 182 3.46 -4.49 1.04
CA LEU A 182 3.18 -5.90 1.33
C LEU A 182 1.69 -6.21 1.42
N PHE A 183 0.88 -5.28 1.98
CA PHE A 183 -0.58 -5.43 1.98
C PHE A 183 -1.19 -5.22 0.59
N ASN A 184 -0.60 -4.36 -0.25
CA ASN A 184 -1.10 -4.09 -1.59
C ASN A 184 -0.78 -5.22 -2.59
N THR A 185 0.35 -5.91 -2.40
CA THR A 185 0.80 -6.98 -3.31
C THR A 185 0.21 -8.34 -3.01
N THR A 186 -0.53 -8.50 -1.92
CA THR A 186 -1.17 -9.78 -1.62
C THR A 186 -2.25 -10.10 -2.63
N PRO A 187 -2.24 -11.33 -3.19
CA PRO A 187 -3.11 -11.66 -4.29
C PRO A 187 -4.55 -11.85 -3.82
N ALA A 188 -5.31 -10.78 -3.89
CA ALA A 188 -6.75 -10.88 -4.06
C ALA A 188 -7.10 -11.41 -5.47
N SER A 189 -6.10 -11.74 -6.29
CA SER A 189 -6.22 -11.99 -7.73
C SER A 189 -6.12 -13.46 -8.14
N THR A 190 -6.05 -14.41 -7.23
CA THR A 190 -5.89 -15.83 -7.58
C THR A 190 -7.06 -16.72 -7.15
N THR A 191 -8.28 -16.20 -7.11
CA THR A 191 -9.47 -17.06 -7.01
C THR A 191 -10.45 -16.76 -8.12
#